data_99066bd461bcc8288b3f9f6a0bbf9392
#
_entry.id   99066bd461bcc8288b3f9f6a0bbf9392
#
_cell.length_a   1.000
_cell.length_b   1.000
_cell.length_c   1.000
_cell.angle_alpha   90.00
_cell.angle_beta   90.00
_cell.angle_gamma   90.00
#
_symmetry.space_group_name_H-M   'P 1'
#
loop_
_entity.id
_entity.type
_entity.pdbx_description
1 polymer ?
#
loop_
_entity_poly.entity_id
_entity_poly.type
_entity_poly.pdbx_seq_one_letter_code
_entity_poly.pdbx_strand_id
1 'polypeptide(L)'
;QSDKRSLLELSEIADLTVKEHLQTISDVSSVSIWGEKRYSMRLWLDPVKMAGYGITPIDVKNAVDNENVELPSGSIEGNTTELTIRTLGLMHTADEFNDLIVKEDNNRIVRFSDIGRAELGPADIKSYMKMNGVPMVGVVVIPQPGANHIEIADAVYKRMEQMKKDLPEDVTYSYGFDNTKFIRASINEVKETVYVAFILVIIIIFLFLSLIHISEPTRQAEI
;
A
#
# COMPACT_ATOMS: atom_id res chain seq x y z
N GLN A 1 12.20 3.05 2.63
CA GLN A 1 13.24 3.79 1.90
C GLN A 1 14.55 3.01 2.00
N SER A 2 15.35 3.01 0.94
CA SER A 2 16.69 2.41 0.90
C SER A 2 17.59 3.21 -0.04
N ASP A 3 18.86 3.32 0.30
CA ASP A 3 19.87 3.96 -0.57
C ASP A 3 20.48 2.96 -1.58
N LYS A 4 20.20 1.65 -1.42
CA LYS A 4 20.79 0.58 -2.23
C LYS A 4 19.84 -0.02 -3.24
N ARG A 5 18.52 0.08 -3.00
CA ARG A 5 17.46 -0.55 -3.79
C ARG A 5 16.77 0.44 -4.71
N SER A 6 16.34 -0.07 -5.85
CA SER A 6 15.48 0.68 -6.76
C SER A 6 14.07 0.86 -6.17
N LEU A 7 13.32 1.86 -6.66
CA LEU A 7 11.90 2.02 -6.29
C LEU A 7 11.03 0.82 -6.67
N LEU A 8 11.42 0.07 -7.70
CA LEU A 8 10.74 -1.18 -8.09
C LEU A 8 10.85 -2.23 -7.00
N GLU A 9 12.08 -2.52 -6.54
CA GLU A 9 12.32 -3.49 -5.47
C GLU A 9 11.68 -3.06 -4.14
N LEU A 10 11.73 -1.75 -3.81
CA LEU A 10 11.06 -1.22 -2.62
C LEU A 10 9.54 -1.37 -2.71
N SER A 11 8.96 -1.17 -3.89
CA SER A 11 7.53 -1.33 -4.11
C SER A 11 7.10 -2.78 -3.97
N GLU A 12 7.90 -3.71 -4.46
CA GLU A 12 7.67 -5.15 -4.32
C GLU A 12 7.72 -5.59 -2.85
N ILE A 13 8.72 -5.15 -2.09
CA ILE A 13 8.81 -5.41 -0.65
C ILE A 13 7.59 -4.81 0.08
N ALA A 14 7.19 -3.59 -0.29
CA ALA A 14 6.04 -2.94 0.32
C ALA A 14 4.73 -3.67 0.02
N ASP A 15 4.54 -4.19 -1.19
CA ASP A 15 3.32 -4.91 -1.60
C ASP A 15 3.28 -6.33 -1.01
N LEU A 16 4.35 -7.11 -1.19
CA LEU A 16 4.37 -8.53 -0.78
C LEU A 16 4.57 -8.73 0.72
N THR A 17 5.29 -7.83 1.40
CA THR A 17 5.59 -8.01 2.82
C THR A 17 4.78 -7.06 3.69
N VAL A 18 4.91 -5.75 3.48
CA VAL A 18 4.35 -4.78 4.43
C VAL A 18 2.84 -4.71 4.33
N LYS A 19 2.31 -4.59 3.12
CA LYS A 19 0.87 -4.46 2.87
C LYS A 19 0.11 -5.70 3.33
N GLU A 20 0.58 -6.90 2.98
CA GLU A 20 -0.04 -8.17 3.38
C GLU A 20 -0.19 -8.27 4.90
N HIS A 21 0.85 -7.93 5.64
CA HIS A 21 0.81 -7.94 7.10
C HIS A 21 -0.08 -6.87 7.71
N LEU A 22 -0.13 -5.68 7.13
CA LEU A 22 -0.96 -4.58 7.64
C LEU A 22 -2.44 -4.76 7.31
N GLN A 23 -2.78 -5.40 6.19
CA GLN A 23 -4.17 -5.71 5.83
C GLN A 23 -4.84 -6.70 6.77
N THR A 24 -4.08 -7.53 7.50
CA THR A 24 -4.62 -8.47 8.48
C THR A 24 -5.00 -7.83 9.82
N ILE A 25 -4.74 -6.54 10.00
CA ILE A 25 -5.12 -5.82 11.21
C ILE A 25 -6.64 -5.60 11.19
N SER A 26 -7.31 -5.88 12.31
CA SER A 26 -8.75 -5.64 12.44
C SER A 26 -9.09 -4.17 12.20
N ASP A 27 -10.25 -3.94 11.59
CA ASP A 27 -10.79 -2.60 11.31
C ASP A 27 -9.98 -1.77 10.28
N VAL A 28 -8.99 -2.38 9.62
CA VAL A 28 -8.35 -1.82 8.42
C VAL A 28 -9.25 -2.13 7.22
N SER A 29 -9.61 -1.11 6.46
CA SER A 29 -10.39 -1.25 5.23
C SER A 29 -9.50 -1.67 4.05
N SER A 30 -8.38 -0.98 3.89
CA SER A 30 -7.41 -1.25 2.84
C SER A 30 -6.05 -0.67 3.18
N VAL A 31 -5.02 -1.18 2.50
CA VAL A 31 -3.67 -0.63 2.55
C VAL A 31 -3.28 -0.23 1.13
N SER A 32 -2.97 1.05 0.94
CA SER A 32 -2.54 1.60 -0.34
C SER A 32 -1.05 1.91 -0.33
N ILE A 33 -0.39 1.72 -1.48
CA ILE A 33 1.02 2.03 -1.65
C ILE A 33 1.13 3.26 -2.56
N TRP A 34 1.70 4.33 -2.04
CA TRP A 34 1.90 5.57 -2.78
C TRP A 34 3.34 5.67 -3.30
N GLY A 35 3.47 6.13 -4.54
CA GLY A 35 4.77 6.19 -5.21
C GLY A 35 5.29 4.81 -5.63
N GLU A 36 4.42 3.79 -5.60
CA GLU A 36 4.79 2.44 -6.04
C GLU A 36 5.20 2.43 -7.50
N LYS A 37 6.13 1.54 -7.80
CA LYS A 37 6.49 1.16 -9.16
C LYS A 37 6.17 -0.31 -9.33
N ARG A 38 5.31 -0.62 -10.30
CA ARG A 38 5.00 -2.00 -10.68
C ARG A 38 5.82 -2.37 -11.89
N TYR A 39 6.30 -3.59 -11.93
CA TYR A 39 6.94 -4.13 -13.12
C TYR A 39 5.93 -4.19 -14.27
N SER A 40 6.38 -3.78 -15.43
CA SER A 40 5.63 -3.88 -16.69
C SER A 40 6.60 -4.11 -17.82
N MET A 41 6.19 -4.87 -18.82
CA MET A 41 6.92 -4.95 -20.07
C MET A 41 6.72 -3.67 -20.88
N ARG A 42 7.79 -2.95 -21.13
CA ARG A 42 7.79 -1.71 -21.90
C ARG A 42 8.23 -1.97 -23.32
N LEU A 43 7.36 -1.61 -24.27
CA LEU A 43 7.62 -1.76 -25.68
C LEU A 43 7.99 -0.40 -26.27
N TRP A 44 9.27 -0.20 -26.53
CA TRP A 44 9.79 1.01 -27.13
C TRP A 44 9.76 0.89 -28.65
N LEU A 45 8.93 1.70 -29.28
CA LEU A 45 8.72 1.70 -30.72
C LEU A 45 9.64 2.72 -31.40
N ASP A 46 10.23 2.34 -32.54
CA ASP A 46 11.02 3.23 -33.39
C ASP A 46 10.16 3.67 -34.58
N PRO A 47 9.72 4.94 -34.64
CA PRO A 47 8.84 5.41 -35.69
C PRO A 47 9.45 5.32 -37.11
N VAL A 48 10.78 5.45 -37.22
CA VAL A 48 11.47 5.39 -38.52
C VAL A 48 11.48 3.95 -39.06
N LYS A 49 11.80 3.00 -38.20
CA LYS A 49 11.77 1.58 -38.55
C LYS A 49 10.35 1.13 -38.86
N MET A 50 9.37 1.51 -38.05
CA MET A 50 7.96 1.20 -38.27
C MET A 50 7.48 1.70 -39.63
N ALA A 51 7.81 2.94 -39.99
CA ALA A 51 7.48 3.51 -41.31
C ALA A 51 8.12 2.70 -42.45
N GLY A 52 9.37 2.25 -42.28
CA GLY A 52 10.08 1.41 -43.26
C GLY A 52 9.42 0.06 -43.52
N TYR A 53 8.74 -0.52 -42.50
CA TYR A 53 7.99 -1.78 -42.62
C TYR A 53 6.49 -1.59 -42.87
N GLY A 54 5.99 -0.36 -42.91
CA GLY A 54 4.57 -0.05 -43.05
C GLY A 54 3.73 -0.61 -41.90
N ILE A 55 4.25 -0.47 -40.66
CA ILE A 55 3.62 -0.94 -39.44
C ILE A 55 3.19 0.27 -38.60
N THR A 56 1.99 0.21 -38.04
CA THR A 56 1.44 1.22 -37.13
C THR A 56 1.51 0.76 -35.67
N PRO A 57 1.43 1.67 -34.69
CA PRO A 57 1.33 1.28 -33.28
C PRO A 57 0.13 0.41 -32.96
N ILE A 58 -0.95 0.51 -33.74
CA ILE A 58 -2.15 -0.33 -33.59
C ILE A 58 -1.85 -1.76 -34.00
N ASP A 59 -1.05 -1.96 -35.07
CA ASP A 59 -0.67 -3.32 -35.50
C ASP A 59 0.15 -4.03 -34.42
N VAL A 60 1.07 -3.30 -33.76
CA VAL A 60 1.85 -3.82 -32.62
C VAL A 60 0.94 -4.16 -31.45
N LYS A 61 0.00 -3.27 -31.12
CA LYS A 61 -0.97 -3.53 -30.06
C LYS A 61 -1.78 -4.80 -30.36
N ASN A 62 -2.31 -4.92 -31.55
CA ASN A 62 -3.11 -6.08 -31.95
C ASN A 62 -2.29 -7.38 -31.93
N ALA A 63 -1.03 -7.33 -32.34
CA ALA A 63 -0.13 -8.48 -32.27
C ALA A 63 0.09 -8.92 -30.79
N VAL A 64 0.34 -7.97 -29.89
CA VAL A 64 0.48 -8.27 -28.47
C VAL A 64 -0.82 -8.82 -27.89
N ASP A 65 -1.96 -8.21 -28.18
CA ASP A 65 -3.27 -8.65 -27.66
C ASP A 65 -3.65 -10.06 -28.14
N ASN A 66 -3.22 -10.45 -29.33
CA ASN A 66 -3.52 -11.76 -29.90
C ASN A 66 -2.58 -12.88 -29.41
N GLU A 67 -1.29 -12.56 -29.25
CA GLU A 67 -0.26 -13.56 -28.92
C GLU A 67 0.02 -13.65 -27.42
N ASN A 68 -0.25 -12.57 -26.66
CA ASN A 68 -0.02 -12.53 -25.20
C ASN A 68 -1.33 -12.76 -24.44
N VAL A 69 -1.95 -13.92 -24.67
CA VAL A 69 -3.24 -14.25 -24.07
C VAL A 69 -3.23 -15.69 -23.52
N GLU A 70 -3.75 -15.86 -22.31
CA GLU A 70 -3.98 -17.17 -21.72
C GLU A 70 -5.40 -17.64 -22.07
N LEU A 71 -5.49 -18.65 -22.92
CA LEU A 71 -6.78 -19.23 -23.32
C LEU A 71 -7.07 -20.47 -22.46
N PRO A 72 -8.31 -20.61 -21.94
CA PRO A 72 -8.72 -21.83 -21.27
C PRO A 72 -8.76 -22.98 -22.31
N SER A 73 -7.94 -24.00 -22.07
CA SER A 73 -7.78 -25.13 -23.00
C SER A 73 -8.69 -26.32 -22.66
N GLY A 74 -9.57 -26.16 -21.66
CA GLY A 74 -10.48 -27.19 -21.22
C GLY A 74 -9.88 -28.14 -20.18
N SER A 75 -10.57 -29.25 -19.91
CA SER A 75 -10.14 -30.30 -19.01
C SER A 75 -10.29 -31.68 -19.63
N ILE A 76 -9.47 -32.62 -19.18
CA ILE A 76 -9.62 -34.04 -19.49
C ILE A 76 -10.30 -34.67 -18.29
N GLU A 77 -11.53 -35.10 -18.49
CA GLU A 77 -12.32 -35.80 -17.49
C GLU A 77 -12.06 -37.31 -17.55
N GLY A 78 -11.55 -37.86 -16.44
CA GLY A 78 -11.44 -39.30 -16.21
C GLY A 78 -12.45 -39.77 -15.18
N ASN A 79 -12.59 -41.07 -15.00
CA ASN A 79 -13.57 -41.64 -14.07
C ASN A 79 -13.34 -41.27 -12.60
N THR A 80 -12.12 -40.87 -12.22
CA THR A 80 -11.72 -40.54 -10.85
C THR A 80 -10.84 -39.29 -10.75
N THR A 81 -10.45 -38.68 -11.88
CA THR A 81 -9.51 -37.57 -11.91
C THR A 81 -9.89 -36.61 -13.03
N GLU A 82 -9.90 -35.32 -12.74
CA GLU A 82 -10.01 -34.23 -13.71
C GLU A 82 -8.67 -33.54 -13.86
N LEU A 83 -8.17 -33.41 -15.08
CA LEU A 83 -6.93 -32.73 -15.41
C LEU A 83 -7.24 -31.46 -16.20
N THR A 84 -7.05 -30.29 -15.59
CA THR A 84 -7.19 -29.01 -16.30
C THR A 84 -5.97 -28.77 -17.17
N ILE A 85 -6.21 -28.48 -18.45
CA ILE A 85 -5.17 -28.10 -19.39
C ILE A 85 -5.03 -26.57 -19.38
N ARG A 86 -3.82 -26.07 -19.14
CA ARG A 86 -3.50 -24.65 -19.28
C ARG A 86 -2.56 -24.45 -20.46
N THR A 87 -2.92 -23.57 -21.38
CA THR A 87 -2.01 -23.11 -22.42
C THR A 87 -1.18 -21.96 -21.89
N LEU A 88 0.13 -22.11 -21.91
CA LEU A 88 1.06 -21.03 -21.53
C LEU A 88 1.19 -20.08 -22.72
N GLY A 89 0.28 -19.12 -22.82
CA GLY A 89 0.25 -18.12 -23.89
C GLY A 89 0.75 -16.74 -23.48
N LEU A 90 1.08 -16.54 -22.19
CA LEU A 90 1.61 -15.25 -21.71
C LEU A 90 3.12 -15.18 -21.89
N MET A 91 3.60 -14.09 -22.46
CA MET A 91 5.01 -13.75 -22.54
C MET A 91 5.46 -13.11 -21.23
N HIS A 92 6.58 -13.57 -20.69
CA HIS A 92 7.10 -13.12 -19.39
C HIS A 92 8.44 -12.40 -19.49
N THR A 93 9.19 -12.62 -20.57
CA THR A 93 10.53 -12.09 -20.74
C THR A 93 10.63 -11.08 -21.88
N ALA A 94 11.59 -10.16 -21.79
CA ALA A 94 11.83 -9.19 -22.85
C ALA A 94 12.20 -9.88 -24.18
N ASP A 95 12.86 -11.02 -24.12
CA ASP A 95 13.26 -11.78 -25.32
C ASP A 95 12.05 -12.36 -26.03
N GLU A 96 11.09 -12.91 -25.29
CA GLU A 96 9.82 -13.41 -25.88
C GLU A 96 9.04 -12.29 -26.58
N PHE A 97 8.98 -11.07 -25.98
CA PHE A 97 8.37 -9.93 -26.62
C PHE A 97 9.16 -9.42 -27.83
N ASN A 98 10.51 -9.49 -27.80
CA ASN A 98 11.34 -9.11 -28.95
C ASN A 98 11.18 -10.08 -30.13
N ASP A 99 10.87 -11.33 -29.86
CA ASP A 99 10.61 -12.37 -30.88
C ASP A 99 9.16 -12.36 -31.42
N LEU A 100 8.26 -11.57 -30.82
CA LEU A 100 6.87 -11.45 -31.24
C LEU A 100 6.77 -11.10 -32.73
N ILE A 101 5.99 -11.86 -33.49
CA ILE A 101 5.70 -11.57 -34.90
C ILE A 101 4.62 -10.50 -34.97
N VAL A 102 4.99 -9.33 -35.47
CA VAL A 102 4.07 -8.18 -35.60
C VAL A 102 3.35 -8.20 -36.93
N LYS A 103 4.03 -8.63 -38.00
CA LYS A 103 3.46 -8.69 -39.35
C LYS A 103 4.09 -9.81 -40.14
N GLU A 104 3.26 -10.49 -40.91
CA GLU A 104 3.68 -11.44 -41.93
C GLU A 104 3.12 -10.99 -43.29
N ASP A 105 3.98 -10.75 -44.25
CA ASP A 105 3.58 -10.34 -45.60
C ASP A 105 4.52 -10.97 -46.63
N ASN A 106 3.94 -11.68 -47.60
CA ASN A 106 4.63 -12.29 -48.76
C ASN A 106 5.94 -13.02 -48.40
N ASN A 107 5.90 -13.92 -47.41
CA ASN A 107 7.05 -14.67 -46.94
C ASN A 107 8.11 -13.83 -46.16
N ARG A 108 7.76 -12.61 -45.79
CA ARG A 108 8.60 -11.75 -44.96
C ARG A 108 7.97 -11.61 -43.56
N ILE A 109 8.67 -12.09 -42.57
CA ILE A 109 8.27 -11.98 -41.16
C ILE A 109 8.95 -10.77 -40.56
N VAL A 110 8.17 -9.88 -39.95
CA VAL A 110 8.67 -8.72 -39.19
C VAL A 110 8.43 -8.99 -37.72
N ARG A 111 9.52 -9.08 -36.96
CA ARG A 111 9.48 -9.26 -35.51
C ARG A 111 9.48 -7.91 -34.80
N PHE A 112 9.11 -7.92 -33.53
CA PHE A 112 9.12 -6.72 -32.71
C PHE A 112 10.54 -6.12 -32.60
N SER A 113 11.58 -6.95 -32.49
CA SER A 113 12.99 -6.53 -32.51
C SER A 113 13.40 -5.72 -33.72
N ASP A 114 12.72 -5.90 -34.88
CA ASP A 114 13.02 -5.14 -36.10
C ASP A 114 12.54 -3.69 -36.03
N ILE A 115 11.48 -3.41 -35.26
CA ILE A 115 10.78 -2.13 -35.17
C ILE A 115 10.89 -1.45 -33.81
N GLY A 116 11.46 -2.13 -32.82
CA GLY A 116 11.56 -1.61 -31.45
C GLY A 116 12.44 -2.45 -30.53
N ARG A 117 12.21 -2.29 -29.26
CA ARG A 117 12.82 -3.13 -28.20
C ARG A 117 11.87 -3.27 -27.03
N ALA A 118 11.83 -4.45 -26.44
CA ALA A 118 11.16 -4.72 -25.17
C ALA A 118 12.15 -4.63 -24.02
N GLU A 119 11.72 -4.06 -22.90
CA GLU A 119 12.48 -4.07 -21.65
C GLU A 119 11.54 -4.17 -20.46
N LEU A 120 11.96 -4.87 -19.41
CA LEU A 120 11.25 -4.90 -18.15
C LEU A 120 11.56 -3.61 -17.35
N GLY A 121 10.53 -2.89 -16.96
CA GLY A 121 10.71 -1.62 -16.27
C GLY A 121 9.45 -1.18 -15.53
N PRO A 122 9.45 0.03 -14.95
CA PRO A 122 8.29 0.54 -14.24
C PRO A 122 7.14 0.89 -15.19
N ALA A 123 5.92 0.48 -14.84
CA ALA A 123 4.71 0.80 -15.60
C ALA A 123 4.49 2.32 -15.71
N ASP A 124 4.71 3.05 -14.62
CA ASP A 124 4.67 4.52 -14.58
C ASP A 124 6.03 5.11 -14.17
N ILE A 125 6.53 6.02 -15.00
CA ILE A 125 7.79 6.74 -14.74
C ILE A 125 7.53 8.10 -14.09
N LYS A 126 6.34 8.67 -14.27
CA LYS A 126 6.06 10.08 -13.94
C LYS A 126 5.81 10.30 -12.45
N SER A 127 5.17 9.35 -11.76
CA SER A 127 4.90 9.45 -10.34
C SER A 127 6.10 8.97 -9.52
N TYR A 128 6.48 9.72 -8.50
CA TYR A 128 7.46 9.29 -7.50
C TYR A 128 7.26 10.04 -6.18
N MET A 129 7.63 9.41 -5.08
CA MET A 129 7.67 10.04 -3.76
C MET A 129 9.10 10.19 -3.28
N LYS A 130 9.33 11.28 -2.53
CA LYS A 130 10.61 11.54 -1.85
C LYS A 130 10.36 12.04 -0.44
N MET A 131 11.24 11.68 0.45
CA MET A 131 11.33 12.26 1.79
C MET A 131 12.76 12.74 2.00
N ASN A 132 12.93 14.03 2.31
CA ASN A 132 14.25 14.66 2.47
C ASN A 132 15.17 14.46 1.25
N GLY A 133 14.59 14.44 0.04
CA GLY A 133 15.34 14.26 -1.21
C GLY A 133 15.60 12.80 -1.61
N VAL A 134 15.43 11.84 -0.70
CA VAL A 134 15.63 10.41 -0.96
C VAL A 134 14.33 9.77 -1.50
N PRO A 135 14.40 8.98 -2.60
CA PRO A 135 13.26 8.25 -3.10
C PRO A 135 12.67 7.29 -2.05
N MET A 136 11.36 7.25 -1.96
CA MET A 136 10.65 6.38 -1.01
C MET A 136 9.37 5.82 -1.59
N VAL A 137 8.85 4.80 -0.92
CA VAL A 137 7.51 4.26 -1.11
C VAL A 137 6.71 4.52 0.16
N GLY A 138 5.51 5.07 0.02
CA GLY A 138 4.61 5.37 1.13
C GLY A 138 3.55 4.29 1.29
N VAL A 139 3.46 3.69 2.47
CA VAL A 139 2.39 2.73 2.80
C VAL A 139 1.34 3.44 3.65
N VAL A 140 0.11 3.48 3.16
CA VAL A 140 -1.01 4.20 3.77
C VAL A 140 -2.06 3.20 4.23
N VAL A 141 -2.33 3.17 5.53
CA VAL A 141 -3.38 2.35 6.13
C VAL A 141 -4.66 3.16 6.21
N ILE A 142 -5.72 2.63 5.62
CA ILE A 142 -7.03 3.26 5.57
C ILE A 142 -7.98 2.51 6.52
N PRO A 143 -8.48 3.15 7.58
CA PRO A 143 -9.39 2.53 8.53
C PRO A 143 -10.78 2.31 7.94
N GLN A 144 -11.53 1.38 8.49
CA GLN A 144 -12.96 1.24 8.22
C GLN A 144 -13.75 2.43 8.79
N PRO A 145 -14.87 2.81 8.19
CA PRO A 145 -15.74 3.84 8.74
C PRO A 145 -16.20 3.48 10.16
N GLY A 146 -16.01 4.39 11.12
CA GLY A 146 -16.39 4.18 12.52
C GLY A 146 -15.38 3.39 13.37
N ALA A 147 -14.27 2.96 12.81
CA ALA A 147 -13.23 2.24 13.52
C ALA A 147 -12.47 3.13 14.53
N ASN A 148 -11.87 2.50 15.54
CA ASN A 148 -11.02 3.18 16.50
C ASN A 148 -9.61 3.40 15.91
N HIS A 149 -9.36 4.62 15.44
CA HIS A 149 -8.07 4.98 14.82
C HIS A 149 -6.88 4.79 15.75
N ILE A 150 -7.05 4.94 17.08
CA ILE A 150 -5.98 4.78 18.06
C ILE A 150 -5.59 3.31 18.15
N GLU A 151 -6.55 2.40 18.24
CA GLU A 151 -6.30 0.96 18.30
C GLU A 151 -5.62 0.45 17.01
N ILE A 152 -6.09 0.93 15.87
CA ILE A 152 -5.46 0.59 14.57
C ILE A 152 -4.02 1.08 14.54
N ALA A 153 -3.75 2.32 14.95
CA ALA A 153 -2.38 2.86 14.97
C ALA A 153 -1.47 2.03 15.90
N ASP A 154 -1.95 1.68 17.09
CA ASP A 154 -1.19 0.84 18.04
C ASP A 154 -0.91 -0.54 17.45
N ALA A 155 -1.89 -1.14 16.79
CA ALA A 155 -1.73 -2.41 16.08
C ALA A 155 -0.72 -2.31 14.93
N VAL A 156 -0.75 -1.22 14.16
CA VAL A 156 0.22 -0.94 13.10
C VAL A 156 1.63 -0.80 13.67
N TYR A 157 1.83 0.00 14.71
CA TYR A 157 3.13 0.15 15.36
C TYR A 157 3.69 -1.20 15.84
N LYS A 158 2.85 -1.97 16.53
CA LYS A 158 3.22 -3.30 17.01
C LYS A 158 3.58 -4.25 15.86
N ARG A 159 2.79 -4.25 14.80
CA ARG A 159 3.02 -5.12 13.63
C ARG A 159 4.31 -4.73 12.90
N MET A 160 4.56 -3.44 12.72
CA MET A 160 5.80 -2.95 12.09
C MET A 160 7.05 -3.32 12.89
N GLU A 161 7.00 -3.26 14.21
CA GLU A 161 8.13 -3.68 15.06
C GLU A 161 8.39 -5.20 14.96
N GLN A 162 7.33 -6.00 14.84
CA GLN A 162 7.45 -7.44 14.62
C GLN A 162 8.08 -7.76 13.26
N MET A 163 7.65 -7.05 12.21
CA MET A 163 8.13 -7.24 10.83
C MET A 163 9.55 -6.70 10.59
N LYS A 164 10.09 -5.92 11.50
CA LYS A 164 11.45 -5.38 11.39
C LYS A 164 12.50 -6.45 11.15
N LYS A 165 12.27 -7.67 11.62
CA LYS A 165 13.15 -8.83 11.43
C LYS A 165 13.04 -9.45 10.04
N ASP A 166 11.90 -9.27 9.39
CA ASP A 166 11.57 -9.85 8.09
C ASP A 166 11.93 -8.88 6.95
N LEU A 167 12.18 -7.60 7.29
CA LEU A 167 12.64 -6.61 6.32
C LEU A 167 14.16 -6.73 6.12
N PRO A 168 14.64 -6.53 4.87
CA PRO A 168 16.06 -6.45 4.60
C PRO A 168 16.75 -5.35 5.42
N GLU A 169 18.00 -5.58 5.85
CA GLU A 169 18.75 -4.64 6.71
C GLU A 169 18.97 -3.26 6.10
N ASP A 170 18.96 -3.17 4.78
CA ASP A 170 19.13 -1.94 4.02
C ASP A 170 17.83 -1.13 3.86
N VAL A 171 16.68 -1.70 4.27
CA VAL A 171 15.37 -1.03 4.19
C VAL A 171 15.05 -0.36 5.50
N THR A 172 14.93 0.96 5.47
CA THR A 172 14.54 1.77 6.61
C THR A 172 13.09 2.23 6.49
N TYR A 173 12.36 2.28 7.60
CA TYR A 173 11.02 2.82 7.62
C TYR A 173 10.90 3.93 8.68
N SER A 174 9.98 4.85 8.45
CA SER A 174 9.61 5.91 9.38
C SER A 174 8.13 6.20 9.28
N TYR A 175 7.56 6.72 10.35
CA TYR A 175 6.16 7.12 10.37
C TYR A 175 6.05 8.57 9.92
N GLY A 176 5.50 8.79 8.74
CA GLY A 176 5.40 10.12 8.13
C GLY A 176 4.25 10.94 8.69
N PHE A 177 3.06 10.39 8.67
CA PHE A 177 1.84 11.07 9.07
C PHE A 177 0.97 10.19 9.98
N ASP A 178 0.70 10.67 11.18
CA ASP A 178 -0.12 9.96 12.16
C ASP A 178 -1.11 10.93 12.80
N ASN A 179 -2.36 10.85 12.36
CA ASN A 179 -3.48 11.63 12.89
C ASN A 179 -3.80 11.30 14.34
N THR A 180 -3.43 10.11 14.83
CA THR A 180 -3.78 9.70 16.19
C THR A 180 -2.99 10.46 17.25
N LYS A 181 -1.85 11.02 16.91
CA LYS A 181 -1.07 11.87 17.83
C LYS A 181 -1.87 13.08 18.30
N PHE A 182 -2.56 13.74 17.38
CA PHE A 182 -3.44 14.85 17.72
C PHE A 182 -4.64 14.41 18.57
N ILE A 183 -5.27 13.29 18.20
CA ILE A 183 -6.41 12.71 18.93
C ILE A 183 -5.99 12.36 20.36
N ARG A 184 -4.84 11.71 20.54
CA ARG A 184 -4.28 11.35 21.86
C ARG A 184 -3.99 12.59 22.72
N ALA A 185 -3.40 13.61 22.13
CA ALA A 185 -3.13 14.88 22.82
C ALA A 185 -4.44 15.51 23.30
N SER A 186 -5.46 15.61 22.44
CA SER A 186 -6.78 16.16 22.80
C SER A 186 -7.47 15.35 23.90
N ILE A 187 -7.42 14.02 23.84
CA ILE A 187 -8.00 13.16 24.88
C ILE A 187 -7.27 13.38 26.23
N ASN A 188 -5.95 13.49 26.21
CA ASN A 188 -5.19 13.73 27.44
C ASN A 188 -5.50 15.08 28.04
N GLU A 189 -5.64 16.13 27.24
CA GLU A 189 -6.04 17.47 27.69
C GLU A 189 -7.43 17.48 28.34
N VAL A 190 -8.39 16.77 27.71
CA VAL A 190 -9.74 16.60 28.29
C VAL A 190 -9.68 15.85 29.62
N LYS A 191 -8.91 14.75 29.70
CA LYS A 191 -8.73 13.99 30.94
C LYS A 191 -8.13 14.87 32.04
N GLU A 192 -7.09 15.61 31.75
CA GLU A 192 -6.45 16.53 32.71
C GLU A 192 -7.44 17.57 33.21
N THR A 193 -8.21 18.20 32.32
CA THR A 193 -9.23 19.17 32.67
C THR A 193 -10.31 18.58 33.57
N VAL A 194 -10.77 17.36 33.29
CA VAL A 194 -11.75 16.64 34.11
C VAL A 194 -11.18 16.34 35.50
N TYR A 195 -9.93 15.90 35.62
CA TYR A 195 -9.30 15.67 36.92
C TYR A 195 -9.15 16.94 37.75
N VAL A 196 -8.70 18.04 37.13
CA VAL A 196 -8.59 19.34 37.80
C VAL A 196 -9.96 19.82 38.27
N ALA A 197 -11.01 19.74 37.40
CA ALA A 197 -12.36 20.13 37.78
C ALA A 197 -12.90 19.27 38.94
N PHE A 198 -12.66 17.96 38.90
CA PHE A 198 -13.11 17.05 39.96
C PHE A 198 -12.43 17.36 41.31
N ILE A 199 -11.13 17.58 41.31
CA ILE A 199 -10.39 17.99 42.52
C ILE A 199 -10.91 19.30 43.05
N LEU A 200 -11.15 20.30 42.21
CA LEU A 200 -11.66 21.60 42.58
C LEU A 200 -13.06 21.49 43.19
N VAL A 201 -13.95 20.68 42.63
CA VAL A 201 -15.27 20.42 43.20
C VAL A 201 -15.18 19.79 44.59
N ILE A 202 -14.29 18.80 44.77
CA ILE A 202 -14.06 18.18 46.11
C ILE A 202 -13.59 19.22 47.13
N ILE A 203 -12.63 20.06 46.74
CA ILE A 203 -12.12 21.12 47.63
C ILE A 203 -13.24 22.08 48.02
N ILE A 204 -14.05 22.52 47.08
CA ILE A 204 -15.19 23.42 47.34
C ILE A 204 -16.18 22.76 48.30
N ILE A 205 -16.61 21.52 48.02
CA ILE A 205 -17.53 20.79 48.88
C ILE A 205 -16.95 20.66 50.30
N PHE A 206 -15.68 20.31 50.44
CA PHE A 206 -15.01 20.17 51.73
C PHE A 206 -15.00 21.50 52.51
N LEU A 207 -14.67 22.62 51.86
CA LEU A 207 -14.67 23.94 52.48
C LEU A 207 -16.07 24.36 52.93
N PHE A 208 -17.10 24.17 52.11
CA PHE A 208 -18.47 24.53 52.47
C PHE A 208 -19.04 23.64 53.59
N LEU A 209 -18.84 22.30 53.54
CA LEU A 209 -19.26 21.39 54.61
C LEU A 209 -18.53 21.70 55.93
N SER A 210 -17.24 21.96 55.88
CA SER A 210 -16.45 22.34 57.06
C SER A 210 -16.96 23.64 57.68
N LEU A 211 -17.31 24.65 56.88
CA LEU A 211 -17.85 25.93 57.36
C LEU A 211 -19.26 25.77 57.96
N ILE A 212 -20.12 24.91 57.38
CA ILE A 212 -21.48 24.64 57.89
C ILE A 212 -21.37 23.94 59.26
N HIS A 213 -20.46 23.00 59.47
CA HIS A 213 -20.24 22.34 60.75
C HIS A 213 -19.71 23.24 61.87
N ILE A 214 -18.97 24.30 61.48
CA ILE A 214 -18.42 25.29 62.42
C ILE A 214 -19.53 26.33 62.77
N SER A 215 -20.53 26.56 61.90
CA SER A 215 -21.57 27.54 62.07
C SER A 215 -22.87 27.05 62.67
N GLU A 216 -23.04 25.75 63.00
CA GLU A 216 -24.17 25.29 63.82
C GLU A 216 -23.88 25.53 65.29
N PRO A 217 -24.47 26.56 65.93
CA PRO A 217 -24.44 26.66 67.35
C PRO A 217 -25.31 25.56 67.91
N THR A 218 -24.78 24.74 68.77
CA THR A 218 -25.50 23.82 69.67
C THR A 218 -26.58 24.61 70.38
N ARG A 219 -27.80 24.62 69.83
CA ARG A 219 -28.99 24.93 70.65
C ARG A 219 -29.26 23.72 71.51
N GLN A 220 -28.56 23.58 72.60
CA GLN A 220 -29.05 22.83 73.68
C GLN A 220 -30.22 23.61 74.31
N ALA A 221 -31.40 23.05 74.21
CA ALA A 221 -32.59 23.52 74.88
C ALA A 221 -32.34 23.46 76.38
N GLU A 222 -32.35 24.59 77.02
CA GLU A 222 -32.67 24.67 78.46
C GLU A 222 -34.11 24.38 78.64
N ILE A 223 -34.43 23.32 79.42
CA ILE A 223 -35.63 23.19 80.22
C ILE A 223 -35.20 22.96 81.66
#